data_5a0838aaa6f88502b025ef66685d343f
#
_entry.id   5a0838aaa6f88502b025ef66685d343f
#
_cell.length_a   1.000
_cell.length_b   1.000
_cell.length_c   1.000
_cell.angle_alpha   90.00
_cell.angle_beta   90.00
_cell.angle_gamma   90.00
#
_symmetry.space_group_name_H-M   'P 1'
#
loop_
_entity.id
_entity.type
_entity.pdbx_description
1 polymer ?
#
loop_
_entity_poly.entity_id
_entity_poly.type
_entity_poly.pdbx_seq_one_letter_code
_entity_poly.pdbx_strand_id
1 'polypeptide(L)'
;MAFSAVCAAQDTGYWRAASTTASSITGDIVVSNTRLTINFTGYSLAQIRKLTTAEAGAAFDIDVNAPGSGSLYRLRIPGDKRFLHHNTLCGSEDTQWMATYVEGRTLRVALFSGADMPVLTAEALANSTEVCGLFSYER
;
A
#
# COMPACT_ATOMS: atom_id res chain seq x y z
N MET A 1 -20.27 -7.75 29.15
CA MET A 1 -20.15 -8.43 27.85
C MET A 1 -19.00 -7.81 27.07
N ALA A 2 -17.96 -8.58 26.90
CA ALA A 2 -16.85 -8.12 26.05
C ALA A 2 -17.26 -8.33 24.60
N PHE A 3 -17.41 -7.25 23.88
CA PHE A 3 -17.52 -7.33 22.42
C PHE A 3 -16.12 -7.49 21.86
N SER A 4 -15.81 -8.65 21.32
CA SER A 4 -14.72 -8.72 20.37
C SER A 4 -15.16 -7.90 19.16
N ALA A 5 -14.79 -6.66 19.12
CA ALA A 5 -14.86 -5.93 17.89
C ALA A 5 -13.91 -6.63 16.92
N VAL A 6 -14.46 -7.38 15.98
CA VAL A 6 -13.72 -7.74 14.78
C VAL A 6 -13.51 -6.43 14.05
N CYS A 7 -12.39 -5.77 14.31
CA CYS A 7 -11.98 -4.64 13.52
C CYS A 7 -11.64 -5.18 12.14
N ALA A 8 -12.55 -5.02 11.19
CA ALA A 8 -12.16 -5.05 9.78
C ALA A 8 -10.95 -4.13 9.64
N ALA A 9 -9.91 -4.57 8.95
CA ALA A 9 -8.78 -3.70 8.66
C ALA A 9 -9.32 -2.42 8.04
N GLN A 10 -8.91 -1.25 8.54
CA GLN A 10 -9.44 0.04 8.12
C GLN A 10 -9.16 0.33 6.64
N ASP A 11 -8.16 -0.35 6.06
CA ASP A 11 -7.81 -0.22 4.66
C ASP A 11 -8.69 -1.07 3.73
N THR A 12 -9.62 -1.88 4.25
CA THR A 12 -10.56 -2.62 3.40
C THR A 12 -11.63 -1.71 2.83
N GLY A 13 -12.00 -1.95 1.58
CA GLY A 13 -13.07 -1.25 0.89
C GLY A 13 -12.70 -0.82 -0.51
N TYR A 14 -13.59 -0.04 -1.11
CA TYR A 14 -13.38 0.59 -2.40
C TYR A 14 -12.72 1.95 -2.20
N TRP A 15 -11.61 2.17 -2.91
CA TRP A 15 -10.83 3.39 -2.80
C TRP A 15 -10.69 4.07 -4.15
N ARG A 16 -11.01 5.35 -4.22
CA ARG A 16 -10.87 6.15 -5.44
C ARG A 16 -9.48 6.76 -5.52
N ALA A 17 -8.87 6.73 -6.70
CA ALA A 17 -7.59 7.37 -6.94
C ALA A 17 -7.67 8.87 -6.63
N ALA A 18 -6.76 9.36 -5.80
CA ALA A 18 -6.73 10.76 -5.35
C ALA A 18 -5.43 11.47 -5.74
N SER A 19 -4.34 10.74 -5.94
CA SER A 19 -3.08 11.33 -6.42
C SER A 19 -2.96 11.19 -7.93
N THR A 20 -2.12 12.02 -8.54
CA THR A 20 -1.80 11.90 -9.97
C THR A 20 -1.22 10.52 -10.29
N THR A 21 -0.34 10.00 -9.43
CA THR A 21 0.27 8.68 -9.62
C THR A 21 -0.80 7.59 -9.63
N ALA A 22 -1.72 7.60 -8.66
CA ALA A 22 -2.80 6.62 -8.59
C ALA A 22 -3.72 6.74 -9.81
N SER A 23 -4.12 7.94 -10.17
CA SER A 23 -4.99 8.17 -11.32
C SER A 23 -4.36 7.72 -12.63
N SER A 24 -3.03 7.83 -12.74
CA SER A 24 -2.31 7.52 -13.98
C SER A 24 -1.93 6.04 -14.10
N ILE A 25 -1.87 5.29 -13.01
CA ILE A 25 -1.35 3.92 -13.03
C ILE A 25 -2.42 2.92 -12.64
N THR A 26 -2.93 2.99 -11.42
CA THR A 26 -3.87 1.97 -10.91
C THR A 26 -5.33 2.32 -11.17
N GLY A 27 -5.67 3.62 -11.21
CA GLY A 27 -7.05 4.03 -11.05
C GLY A 27 -7.55 3.64 -9.67
N ASP A 28 -8.85 3.43 -9.55
CA ASP A 28 -9.47 3.01 -8.31
C ASP A 28 -9.08 1.57 -7.95
N ILE A 29 -9.03 1.28 -6.66
CA ILE A 29 -8.66 -0.06 -6.17
C ILE A 29 -9.70 -0.56 -5.16
N VAL A 30 -9.73 -1.87 -4.98
CA VAL A 30 -10.50 -2.52 -3.92
C VAL A 30 -9.54 -3.32 -3.06
N VAL A 31 -9.59 -3.11 -1.76
CA VAL A 31 -8.78 -3.85 -0.79
C VAL A 31 -9.70 -4.70 0.07
N SER A 32 -9.42 -5.99 0.15
CA SER A 32 -10.05 -6.88 1.11
C SER A 32 -8.98 -7.47 2.04
N ASN A 33 -9.37 -8.28 3.01
CA ASN A 33 -8.43 -8.89 3.93
C ASN A 33 -7.38 -9.78 3.24
N THR A 34 -7.70 -10.31 2.06
CA THR A 34 -6.87 -11.30 1.38
C THR A 34 -6.58 -10.96 -0.07
N ARG A 35 -7.07 -9.83 -0.56
CA ARG A 35 -6.97 -9.51 -1.99
C ARG A 35 -6.90 -8.01 -2.25
N LEU A 36 -6.02 -7.64 -3.16
CA LEU A 36 -5.98 -6.32 -3.79
C LEU A 36 -6.50 -6.45 -5.22
N THR A 37 -7.52 -5.69 -5.58
CA THR A 37 -8.04 -5.67 -6.94
C THR A 37 -7.70 -4.34 -7.61
N ILE A 38 -7.00 -4.43 -8.73
CA ILE A 38 -6.63 -3.29 -9.56
C ILE A 38 -7.10 -3.60 -10.97
N ASN A 39 -7.89 -2.71 -11.55
CA ASN A 39 -8.36 -2.85 -12.94
C ASN A 39 -8.96 -4.24 -13.22
N PHE A 40 -9.87 -4.68 -12.35
CA PHE A 40 -10.59 -5.96 -12.40
C PHE A 40 -9.72 -7.20 -12.15
N THR A 41 -8.42 -7.05 -11.93
CA THR A 41 -7.53 -8.17 -11.62
C THR A 41 -7.23 -8.20 -10.13
N GLY A 42 -7.45 -9.36 -9.50
CA GLY A 42 -7.18 -9.57 -8.08
C GLY A 42 -5.81 -10.18 -7.85
N TYR A 43 -5.13 -9.68 -6.81
CA TYR A 43 -3.84 -10.19 -6.34
C TYR A 43 -3.99 -10.58 -4.88
N SER A 44 -3.44 -11.73 -4.50
CA SER A 44 -3.49 -12.18 -3.11
C SER A 44 -2.67 -11.28 -2.22
N LEU A 45 -3.23 -10.92 -1.06
CA LEU A 45 -2.56 -10.17 0.00
C LEU A 45 -2.41 -11.04 1.23
N ALA A 46 -1.24 -10.96 1.87
CA ALA A 46 -1.02 -11.53 3.18
C ALA A 46 -0.53 -10.42 4.11
N GLN A 47 -1.31 -10.10 5.13
CA GLN A 47 -0.88 -9.13 6.13
C GLN A 47 0.25 -9.73 6.96
N ILE A 48 1.39 -9.08 6.97
CA ILE A 48 2.57 -9.53 7.72
C ILE A 48 2.53 -8.95 9.12
N ARG A 49 2.31 -7.65 9.25
CA ARG A 49 2.24 -6.98 10.55
C ARG A 49 1.67 -5.57 10.40
N LYS A 50 1.34 -4.96 11.51
CA LYS A 50 1.01 -3.54 11.56
C LYS A 50 2.30 -2.71 11.51
N LEU A 51 2.20 -1.49 10.98
CA LEU A 51 3.30 -0.53 11.03
C LEU A 51 3.34 0.16 12.40
N THR A 52 4.56 0.47 12.86
CA THR A 52 4.74 1.40 13.99
C THR A 52 4.49 2.83 13.51
N THR A 53 4.27 3.74 14.44
CA THR A 53 4.12 5.17 14.09
C THR A 53 5.38 5.72 13.43
N ALA A 54 6.56 5.27 13.86
CA ALA A 54 7.82 5.66 13.26
C ALA A 54 7.93 5.18 11.80
N GLU A 55 7.49 3.96 11.52
CA GLU A 55 7.48 3.40 10.17
C GLU A 55 6.51 4.14 9.25
N ALA A 56 5.31 4.43 9.74
CA ALA A 56 4.33 5.22 8.99
C ALA A 56 4.86 6.62 8.69
N GLY A 57 5.53 7.23 9.66
CA GLY A 57 6.17 8.53 9.48
C GLY A 57 7.26 8.50 8.42
N ALA A 58 8.09 7.46 8.42
CA ALA A 58 9.17 7.32 7.45
C ALA A 58 8.64 7.05 6.04
N ALA A 59 7.63 6.19 5.89
CA ALA A 59 7.10 5.81 4.60
C ALA A 59 6.20 6.89 3.97
N PHE A 60 5.43 7.61 4.79
CA PHE A 60 4.35 8.48 4.30
C PHE A 60 4.45 9.92 4.79
N ASP A 61 5.54 10.27 5.49
CA ASP A 61 5.72 11.61 6.07
C ASP A 61 4.53 12.00 6.97
N ILE A 62 4.15 11.09 7.85
CA ILE A 62 3.02 11.24 8.77
C ILE A 62 3.53 11.67 10.14
N ASP A 63 2.80 12.60 10.79
CA ASP A 63 3.10 13.00 12.16
C ASP A 63 2.96 11.79 13.10
N VAL A 64 3.87 11.66 14.06
CA VAL A 64 3.89 10.55 15.02
C VAL A 64 2.62 10.49 15.89
N ASN A 65 1.91 11.59 16.01
CA ASN A 65 0.65 11.69 16.77
C ASN A 65 -0.58 11.52 15.88
N ALA A 66 -0.41 11.28 14.59
CA ALA A 66 -1.53 11.09 13.67
C ALA A 66 -2.37 9.87 14.08
N PRO A 67 -3.71 9.95 14.01
CA PRO A 67 -4.59 8.91 14.56
C PRO A 67 -4.80 7.72 13.63
N GLY A 68 -4.18 7.70 12.48
CA GLY A 68 -4.34 6.62 11.52
C GLY A 68 -3.59 5.35 11.90
N SER A 69 -3.75 4.34 11.08
CA SER A 69 -3.05 3.05 11.25
C SER A 69 -2.55 2.53 9.92
N GLY A 70 -1.43 1.81 9.97
CA GLY A 70 -0.80 1.23 8.80
C GLY A 70 -0.54 -0.25 8.94
N SER A 71 -0.35 -0.91 7.81
CA SER A 71 -0.06 -2.34 7.73
C SER A 71 0.94 -2.62 6.64
N LEU A 72 1.68 -3.71 6.79
CA LEU A 72 2.58 -4.22 5.77
C LEU A 72 2.03 -5.53 5.23
N TYR A 73 1.94 -5.62 3.92
CA TYR A 73 1.43 -6.80 3.21
C TYR A 73 2.49 -7.38 2.29
N ARG A 74 2.46 -8.69 2.16
CA ARG A 74 3.13 -9.42 1.10
C ARG A 74 2.15 -9.65 -0.03
N LEU A 75 2.60 -9.42 -1.27
CA LEU A 75 1.84 -9.72 -2.47
C LEU A 75 2.81 -10.03 -3.61
N ARG A 76 2.27 -10.38 -4.76
CA ARG A 76 3.06 -10.51 -5.97
C ARG A 76 2.28 -10.01 -7.17
N ILE A 77 2.77 -8.96 -7.79
CA ILE A 77 2.28 -8.46 -9.06
C ILE A 77 3.42 -8.60 -10.06
N PRO A 78 3.24 -9.38 -11.13
CA PRO A 78 4.30 -9.59 -12.11
C PRO A 78 4.81 -8.28 -12.71
N GLY A 79 6.12 -8.18 -12.93
CA GLY A 79 6.75 -6.97 -13.45
C GLY A 79 6.33 -6.60 -14.87
N ASP A 80 5.86 -7.57 -15.65
CA ASP A 80 5.37 -7.34 -17.02
C ASP A 80 3.90 -6.90 -17.08
N LYS A 81 3.20 -6.88 -15.94
CA LYS A 81 1.81 -6.43 -15.88
C LYS A 81 1.70 -4.95 -16.22
N ARG A 82 0.81 -4.63 -17.15
CA ARG A 82 0.53 -3.26 -17.55
C ARG A 82 -0.78 -2.77 -16.93
N PHE A 83 -0.76 -1.51 -16.51
CA PHE A 83 -1.91 -0.81 -15.93
C PHE A 83 -2.33 0.33 -16.85
N LEU A 84 -2.97 1.36 -16.30
CA LEU A 84 -3.42 2.49 -17.11
C LEU A 84 -2.24 3.13 -17.87
N HIS A 85 -2.49 3.57 -19.08
CA HIS A 85 -1.52 4.20 -19.96
C HIS A 85 -0.26 3.34 -20.22
N HIS A 86 -0.41 2.01 -20.17
CA HIS A 86 0.66 1.04 -20.33
C HIS A 86 1.76 1.14 -19.25
N ASN A 87 1.45 1.76 -18.12
CA ASN A 87 2.39 1.87 -17.00
C ASN A 87 2.56 0.52 -16.27
N THR A 88 3.75 0.33 -15.72
CA THR A 88 4.04 -0.74 -14.75
C THR A 88 4.10 -0.16 -13.35
N LEU A 89 4.06 -1.02 -12.32
CA LEU A 89 4.21 -0.57 -10.94
C LEU A 89 5.68 -0.44 -10.53
N CYS A 90 6.48 -1.45 -10.81
CA CYS A 90 7.88 -1.52 -10.37
C CYS A 90 8.85 -1.68 -11.56
N GLY A 91 8.55 -1.06 -12.69
CA GLY A 91 9.36 -1.22 -13.89
C GLY A 91 9.29 -2.66 -14.41
N SER A 92 10.43 -3.32 -14.56
CA SER A 92 10.50 -4.73 -14.95
C SER A 92 10.47 -5.69 -13.77
N GLU A 93 10.52 -5.17 -12.55
CA GLU A 93 10.54 -5.99 -11.33
C GLU A 93 9.13 -6.32 -10.85
N ASP A 94 8.99 -7.49 -10.19
CA ASP A 94 7.74 -7.82 -9.52
C ASP A 94 7.51 -6.88 -8.35
N THR A 95 6.24 -6.52 -8.12
CA THR A 95 5.82 -5.83 -6.89
C THR A 95 5.60 -6.88 -5.83
N GLN A 96 6.31 -6.81 -4.71
CA GLN A 96 6.31 -7.86 -3.71
C GLN A 96 5.86 -7.43 -2.32
N TRP A 97 5.80 -6.13 -2.05
CA TRP A 97 5.40 -5.59 -0.75
C TRP A 97 4.52 -4.37 -0.92
N MET A 98 3.58 -4.23 -0.01
CA MET A 98 2.70 -3.07 0.04
C MET A 98 2.59 -2.60 1.49
N ALA A 99 2.89 -1.33 1.73
CA ALA A 99 2.61 -0.68 2.99
C ALA A 99 1.40 0.24 2.81
N THR A 100 0.53 0.25 3.81
CA THR A 100 -0.66 1.10 3.81
C THR A 100 -0.68 2.01 5.03
N TYR A 101 -1.36 3.12 4.91
CA TYR A 101 -1.71 3.99 6.03
C TYR A 101 -3.09 4.58 5.79
N VAL A 102 -3.99 4.39 6.74
CA VAL A 102 -5.36 4.91 6.66
C VAL A 102 -5.58 5.91 7.76
N GLU A 103 -6.04 7.08 7.38
CA GLU A 103 -6.49 8.12 8.30
C GLU A 103 -7.82 8.66 7.80
N GLY A 104 -8.91 8.34 8.51
CA GLY A 104 -10.25 8.74 8.10
C GLY A 104 -10.62 8.18 6.72
N ARG A 105 -10.79 9.08 5.77
CA ARG A 105 -11.22 8.74 4.40
C ARG A 105 -10.05 8.70 3.41
N THR A 106 -8.82 8.76 3.89
CA THR A 106 -7.63 8.76 3.05
C THR A 106 -6.84 7.47 3.26
N LEU A 107 -6.45 6.85 2.16
CA LEU A 107 -5.53 5.71 2.14
C LEU A 107 -4.26 6.12 1.42
N ARG A 108 -3.11 5.85 2.03
CA ARG A 108 -1.81 5.99 1.37
C ARG A 108 -1.21 4.61 1.18
N VAL A 109 -0.61 4.38 0.04
CA VAL A 109 -0.01 3.10 -0.34
C VAL A 109 1.40 3.33 -0.85
N ALA A 110 2.34 2.53 -0.34
CA ALA A 110 3.70 2.45 -0.86
C ALA A 110 3.91 1.04 -1.39
N LEU A 111 4.42 0.91 -2.59
CA LEU A 111 4.71 -0.37 -3.23
C LEU A 111 6.22 -0.56 -3.36
N PHE A 112 6.65 -1.80 -3.14
CA PHE A 112 8.07 -2.16 -3.14
C PHE A 112 8.30 -3.39 -4.00
N SER A 113 9.41 -3.37 -4.72
CA SER A 113 9.99 -4.57 -5.32
C SER A 113 10.92 -5.26 -4.31
N GLY A 114 11.57 -6.33 -4.73
CA GLY A 114 12.54 -7.02 -3.90
C GLY A 114 11.95 -8.15 -3.08
N ALA A 115 12.74 -9.20 -2.87
CA ALA A 115 12.31 -10.39 -2.14
C ALA A 115 12.32 -10.18 -0.63
N ASP A 116 13.19 -9.33 -0.12
CA ASP A 116 13.36 -9.08 1.30
C ASP A 116 12.35 -8.03 1.79
N MET A 117 11.88 -8.22 3.01
CA MET A 117 10.97 -7.27 3.66
C MET A 117 11.64 -5.88 3.71
N PRO A 118 10.95 -4.83 3.24
CA PRO A 118 11.53 -3.50 3.25
C PRO A 118 11.76 -2.99 4.67
N VAL A 119 12.89 -2.30 4.86
CA VAL A 119 13.19 -1.61 6.11
C VAL A 119 12.59 -0.22 6.04
N LEU A 120 11.61 0.05 6.92
CA LEU A 120 10.83 1.28 6.88
C LEU A 120 11.41 2.31 7.85
N THR A 121 12.60 2.78 7.53
CA THR A 121 13.24 3.92 8.19
C THR A 121 13.51 5.01 7.16
N ALA A 122 13.60 6.25 7.59
CA ALA A 122 13.87 7.37 6.68
C ALA A 122 15.17 7.16 5.90
N GLU A 123 16.23 6.69 6.58
CA GLU A 123 17.51 6.44 5.96
C GLU A 123 17.45 5.32 4.93
N ALA A 124 16.85 4.18 5.28
CA ALA A 124 16.74 3.03 4.38
C ALA A 124 15.91 3.39 3.15
N LEU A 125 14.81 4.10 3.33
CA LEU A 125 13.94 4.50 2.22
C LEU A 125 14.61 5.52 1.30
N ALA A 126 15.37 6.46 1.85
CA ALA A 126 16.10 7.44 1.05
C ALA A 126 17.16 6.78 0.15
N ASN A 127 17.73 5.67 0.59
CA ASN A 127 18.76 4.94 -0.15
C ASN A 127 18.23 3.73 -0.92
N SER A 128 16.93 3.45 -0.85
CA SER A 128 16.33 2.27 -1.47
C SER A 128 16.13 2.46 -2.96
N THR A 129 16.44 1.41 -3.73
CA THR A 129 16.08 1.32 -5.15
C THR A 129 14.83 0.49 -5.36
N GLU A 130 14.19 0.03 -4.28
CA GLU A 130 13.06 -0.90 -4.32
C GLU A 130 11.71 -0.21 -4.09
N VAL A 131 11.69 1.06 -3.74
CA VAL A 131 10.45 1.83 -3.63
C VAL A 131 9.94 2.11 -5.04
N CYS A 132 8.78 1.55 -5.37
CA CYS A 132 8.22 1.68 -6.72
C CYS A 132 7.35 2.92 -6.87
N GLY A 133 6.71 3.36 -5.82
CA GLY A 133 5.87 4.55 -5.86
C GLY A 133 5.02 4.72 -4.61
N LEU A 134 4.52 5.92 -4.47
CA LEU A 134 3.58 6.32 -3.43
C LEU A 134 2.26 6.72 -4.10
N PHE A 135 1.18 6.18 -3.58
CA PHE A 135 -0.16 6.35 -4.14
C PHE A 135 -1.10 6.85 -3.05
N SER A 136 -2.01 7.73 -3.40
CA SER A 136 -3.05 8.21 -2.48
C SER A 136 -4.42 7.94 -3.05
N TYR A 137 -5.32 7.54 -2.16
CA TYR A 137 -6.70 7.20 -2.47
C TYR A 137 -7.62 7.83 -1.42
N GLU A 138 -8.88 7.92 -1.75
CA GLU A 138 -9.91 8.41 -0.81
C GLU A 138 -11.22 7.66 -1.00
N ARG A 139 -12.07 7.74 0.04
CA ARG A 139 -13.39 7.10 0.01
C ARG A 139 -14.48 7.97 0.61
#